data_63f82314af57d596aea3f4911e7c0597
#
_entry.id   63f82314af57d596aea3f4911e7c0597
#
_cell.length_a   1.000
_cell.length_b   1.000
_cell.length_c   1.000
_cell.angle_alpha   90.00
_cell.angle_beta   90.00
_cell.angle_gamma   90.00
#
_symmetry.space_group_name_H-M   'P 1'
#
loop_
_entity.id
_entity.type
_entity.pdbx_description
1 polymer ?
#
loop_
_entity_poly.entity_id
_entity_poly.type
_entity_poly.pdbx_seq_one_letter_code
_entity_poly.pdbx_strand_id
1 'polypeptide(L)'
;TPTAAYWRHTTRTNLPLAGSTMDIYGAIGQSITINGEDIYVAGYRDWFGDTGQEGPSGGYTPQYWKNGEIHDLEEGMRTDFGTGAAYDIKISDADIVVVGVAPRDTINNISLESACVWFNGELKYLLDQDNILEDLDDWMVSTAKGLYID
;
A
#
# COMPACT_ATOMS: atom_id res chain seq x y z
N THR A 1 19.78 3.41 -2.26
CA THR A 1 18.33 3.10 -2.32
C THR A 1 17.87 2.71 -0.93
N PRO A 2 16.88 3.40 -0.34
CA PRO A 2 16.28 3.01 0.94
C PRO A 2 15.65 1.62 0.83
N THR A 3 15.92 0.77 1.82
CA THR A 3 15.39 -0.59 1.85
C THR A 3 14.66 -0.81 3.16
N ALA A 4 13.41 -1.28 3.09
CA ALA A 4 12.67 -1.69 4.26
C ALA A 4 13.43 -2.81 4.99
N ALA A 5 13.40 -2.77 6.30
CA ALA A 5 14.07 -3.76 7.13
C ALA A 5 13.37 -3.90 8.47
N TYR A 6 13.54 -5.05 9.10
CA TYR A 6 13.18 -5.27 10.49
C TYR A 6 14.36 -5.84 11.28
N TRP A 7 14.28 -5.77 12.59
CA TRP A 7 15.29 -6.34 13.48
C TRP A 7 14.67 -7.43 14.35
N ARG A 8 15.37 -8.56 14.41
CA ARG A 8 15.07 -9.61 15.40
C ARG A 8 16.28 -9.68 16.34
N HIS A 9 16.08 -9.27 17.58
CA HIS A 9 17.18 -8.99 18.54
C HIS A 9 18.15 -7.96 17.94
N THR A 10 19.40 -8.35 17.67
CA THR A 10 20.44 -7.50 17.09
C THR A 10 20.64 -7.73 15.59
N THR A 11 19.91 -8.67 14.99
CA THR A 11 20.07 -9.03 13.58
C THR A 11 19.11 -8.25 12.73
N ARG A 12 19.66 -7.50 11.77
CA ARG A 12 18.89 -6.80 10.73
C ARG A 12 18.56 -7.76 9.59
N THR A 13 17.30 -7.76 9.17
CA THR A 13 16.85 -8.43 7.95
C THR A 13 16.35 -7.38 6.97
N ASN A 14 17.01 -7.26 5.82
CA ASN A 14 16.54 -6.40 4.75
C ASN A 14 15.42 -7.10 4.00
N LEU A 15 14.36 -6.36 3.71
CA LEU A 15 13.25 -6.84 2.91
C LEU A 15 13.57 -6.63 1.42
N PRO A 16 13.28 -7.60 0.54
CA PRO A 16 13.56 -7.49 -0.87
C PRO A 16 12.73 -6.38 -1.52
N LEU A 17 13.27 -5.83 -2.59
CA LEU A 17 12.56 -4.96 -3.52
C LEU A 17 12.04 -5.83 -4.66
N ALA A 18 10.78 -5.66 -5.06
CA ALA A 18 10.24 -6.36 -6.23
C ALA A 18 11.01 -5.95 -7.47
N GLY A 19 11.45 -6.93 -8.25
CA GLY A 19 12.00 -6.68 -9.58
C GLY A 19 10.85 -6.33 -10.53
N SER A 20 10.71 -5.04 -10.89
CA SER A 20 9.82 -4.62 -11.97
C SER A 20 10.66 -3.99 -13.09
N THR A 21 10.04 -3.81 -14.25
CA THR A 21 10.64 -3.07 -15.38
C THR A 21 10.73 -1.57 -15.12
N MET A 22 10.22 -1.09 -13.97
CA MET A 22 10.29 0.28 -13.51
C MET A 22 11.46 0.44 -12.54
N ASP A 23 12.07 1.61 -12.52
CA ASP A 23 13.13 1.94 -11.58
C ASP A 23 12.53 2.06 -10.16
N ILE A 24 12.85 1.11 -9.28
CA ILE A 24 12.43 1.13 -7.88
C ILE A 24 13.47 1.93 -7.09
N TYR A 25 13.02 3.02 -6.48
CA TYR A 25 13.87 3.90 -5.66
C TYR A 25 14.00 3.41 -4.23
N GLY A 26 13.06 2.63 -3.73
CA GLY A 26 13.13 2.09 -2.40
C GLY A 26 11.87 1.39 -1.94
N ALA A 27 11.88 0.97 -0.69
CA ALA A 27 10.70 0.48 0.00
C ALA A 27 10.74 0.90 1.47
N ILE A 28 9.54 1.10 2.04
CA ILE A 28 9.35 1.50 3.42
C ILE A 28 8.41 0.50 4.10
N GLY A 29 8.85 -0.06 5.23
CA GLY A 29 7.99 -0.81 6.14
C GLY A 29 7.32 0.13 7.13
N GLN A 30 6.02 0.00 7.30
CA GLN A 30 5.20 0.84 8.17
C GLN A 30 4.77 0.13 9.46
N SER A 31 4.41 -1.13 9.37
CA SER A 31 3.94 -1.95 10.49
C SER A 31 4.47 -3.36 10.38
N ILE A 32 4.64 -4.00 11.53
CA ILE A 32 5.07 -5.40 11.64
C ILE A 32 4.12 -6.15 12.57
N THR A 33 3.75 -7.36 12.19
CA THR A 33 3.03 -8.30 13.04
C THR A 33 3.64 -9.70 12.95
N ILE A 34 3.46 -10.48 13.99
CA ILE A 34 3.97 -11.86 14.07
C ILE A 34 2.80 -12.77 14.37
N ASN A 35 2.67 -13.85 13.60
CA ASN A 35 1.70 -14.90 13.85
C ASN A 35 2.42 -16.27 13.86
N GLY A 36 2.56 -16.85 15.03
CA GLY A 36 3.39 -18.03 15.22
C GLY A 36 4.87 -17.75 14.88
N GLU A 37 5.40 -18.40 13.87
CA GLU A 37 6.76 -18.20 13.38
C GLU A 37 6.84 -17.22 12.19
N ASP A 38 5.69 -16.88 11.60
CA ASP A 38 5.60 -16.00 10.44
C ASP A 38 5.69 -14.54 10.83
N ILE A 39 6.49 -13.78 10.09
CA ILE A 39 6.68 -12.34 10.23
C ILE A 39 6.06 -11.65 9.03
N TYR A 40 5.16 -10.70 9.29
CA TYR A 40 4.49 -9.90 8.28
C TYR A 40 4.87 -8.43 8.47
N VAL A 41 5.20 -7.75 7.38
CA VAL A 41 5.50 -6.31 7.37
C VAL A 41 4.64 -5.65 6.31
N ALA A 42 3.80 -4.69 6.69
CA ALA A 42 3.08 -3.85 5.73
C ALA A 42 3.92 -2.64 5.33
N GLY A 43 3.72 -2.14 4.12
CA GLY A 43 4.42 -0.96 3.65
C GLY A 43 4.14 -0.66 2.18
N TYR A 44 5.10 -0.02 1.53
CA TYR A 44 5.01 0.32 0.13
C TYR A 44 6.39 0.38 -0.52
N ARG A 45 6.42 0.23 -1.84
CA ARG A 45 7.59 0.54 -2.68
C ARG A 45 7.40 1.89 -3.35
N ASP A 46 8.51 2.60 -3.49
CA ASP A 46 8.61 3.84 -4.24
C ASP A 46 9.13 3.52 -5.65
N TRP A 47 8.44 3.99 -6.67
CA TRP A 47 8.81 3.77 -8.05
C TRP A 47 8.81 5.10 -8.83
N PHE A 48 9.64 5.12 -9.87
CA PHE A 48 9.71 6.22 -10.80
C PHE A 48 9.85 5.63 -12.21
N GLY A 49 9.10 6.13 -13.16
CA GLY A 49 9.15 5.58 -14.50
C GLY A 49 8.56 6.52 -15.53
N ASP A 50 8.85 6.23 -16.78
CA ASP A 50 8.18 6.86 -17.92
C ASP A 50 6.90 6.07 -18.20
N THR A 51 5.78 6.63 -17.85
CA THR A 51 4.46 6.03 -18.09
C THR A 51 3.91 6.33 -19.47
N GLY A 52 4.73 6.98 -20.34
CA GLY A 52 4.29 7.42 -21.67
C GLY A 52 3.38 8.65 -21.65
N GLN A 53 3.16 9.24 -20.49
CA GLN A 53 2.51 10.53 -20.32
C GLN A 53 3.55 11.67 -20.41
N GLU A 54 3.11 12.90 -20.60
CA GLU A 54 4.02 14.06 -20.69
C GLU A 54 4.76 14.28 -19.34
N GLY A 55 5.92 13.69 -19.20
CA GLY A 55 6.84 13.85 -18.08
C GLY A 55 7.00 12.59 -17.23
N PRO A 56 8.07 12.56 -16.43
CA PRO A 56 8.34 11.46 -15.52
C PRO A 56 7.27 11.43 -14.42
N SER A 57 6.70 10.26 -14.17
CA SER A 57 5.76 10.03 -13.09
C SER A 57 6.34 9.05 -12.08
N GLY A 58 5.98 9.23 -10.83
CA GLY A 58 6.37 8.36 -9.73
C GLY A 58 5.20 8.20 -8.77
N GLY A 59 5.29 7.18 -7.93
CA GLY A 59 4.25 6.89 -6.96
C GLY A 59 4.66 5.81 -5.99
N TYR A 60 3.70 5.42 -5.15
CA TYR A 60 3.88 4.36 -4.18
C TYR A 60 2.95 3.21 -4.48
N THR A 61 3.48 1.98 -4.42
CA THR A 61 2.69 0.77 -4.56
C THR A 61 2.57 0.09 -3.21
N PRO A 62 1.34 -0.13 -2.71
CA PRO A 62 1.13 -0.83 -1.46
C PRO A 62 1.54 -2.30 -1.59
N GLN A 63 2.18 -2.82 -0.58
CA GLN A 63 2.59 -4.22 -0.49
C GLN A 63 2.75 -4.66 0.95
N TYR A 64 2.84 -5.96 1.17
CA TYR A 64 3.36 -6.51 2.40
C TYR A 64 4.42 -7.58 2.11
N TRP A 65 5.22 -7.88 3.10
CA TRP A 65 6.17 -9.00 3.08
C TRP A 65 5.74 -10.05 4.08
N LYS A 66 5.76 -11.31 3.68
CA LYS A 66 5.64 -12.46 4.57
C LYS A 66 6.96 -13.22 4.53
N ASN A 67 7.67 -13.28 5.66
CA ASN A 67 8.98 -13.94 5.77
C ASN A 67 10.00 -13.49 4.71
N GLY A 68 9.87 -12.23 4.24
CA GLY A 68 10.71 -11.69 3.17
C GLY A 68 10.19 -11.94 1.75
N GLU A 69 9.11 -12.65 1.56
CA GLU A 69 8.41 -12.76 0.28
C GLU A 69 7.46 -11.58 0.07
N ILE A 70 7.51 -10.97 -1.13
CA ILE A 70 6.69 -9.81 -1.47
C ILE A 70 5.30 -10.24 -1.92
N HIS A 71 4.29 -9.55 -1.43
CA HIS A 71 2.90 -9.65 -1.85
C HIS A 71 2.40 -8.27 -2.23
N ASP A 72 2.18 -8.05 -3.52
CA ASP A 72 1.65 -6.80 -4.05
C ASP A 72 0.15 -6.67 -3.74
N LEU A 73 -0.29 -5.45 -3.46
CA LEU A 73 -1.67 -5.09 -3.13
C LEU A 73 -2.29 -4.18 -4.21
N GLU A 74 -1.79 -4.26 -5.44
CA GLU A 74 -2.25 -3.43 -6.57
C GLU A 74 -3.57 -3.91 -7.16
N GLU A 75 -3.91 -5.19 -7.00
CA GLU A 75 -5.11 -5.76 -7.59
C GLU A 75 -6.37 -5.06 -7.08
N GLY A 76 -7.22 -4.62 -8.00
CA GLY A 76 -8.46 -3.90 -7.70
C GLY A 76 -8.32 -2.40 -7.50
N MET A 77 -7.10 -1.82 -7.57
CA MET A 77 -6.95 -0.37 -7.60
C MET A 77 -7.56 0.20 -8.88
N ARG A 78 -8.30 1.31 -8.75
CA ARG A 78 -9.11 1.86 -9.85
C ARG A 78 -8.33 2.67 -10.88
N THR A 79 -7.06 3.00 -10.61
CA THR A 79 -6.22 3.78 -11.53
C THR A 79 -4.85 3.15 -11.65
N ASP A 80 -4.31 3.14 -12.88
CA ASP A 80 -2.95 2.72 -13.16
C ASP A 80 -1.90 3.73 -12.68
N PHE A 81 -2.35 4.91 -12.27
CA PHE A 81 -1.53 6.02 -11.80
C PHE A 81 -2.02 6.45 -10.44
N GLY A 82 -1.19 6.33 -9.45
CA GLY A 82 -1.54 6.82 -8.13
C GLY A 82 -0.62 6.28 -7.06
N THR A 83 -0.78 6.87 -5.91
CA THR A 83 -0.05 6.50 -4.71
C THR A 83 -0.93 5.65 -3.83
N GLY A 84 -0.51 4.42 -3.57
CA GLY A 84 -1.11 3.56 -2.56
C GLY A 84 -0.07 3.19 -1.51
N ALA A 85 -0.50 3.05 -0.27
CA ALA A 85 0.37 2.64 0.83
C ALA A 85 -0.37 1.77 1.83
N ALA A 86 0.27 0.70 2.26
CA ALA A 86 -0.19 -0.13 3.36
C ALA A 86 0.44 0.38 4.67
N TYR A 87 -0.40 0.70 5.66
CA TYR A 87 0.06 1.31 6.90
C TYR A 87 0.04 0.36 8.09
N ASP A 88 -0.89 -0.58 8.14
CA ASP A 88 -0.95 -1.57 9.22
C ASP A 88 -1.41 -2.92 8.69
N ILE A 89 -0.98 -3.99 9.38
CA ILE A 89 -1.30 -5.38 9.05
C ILE A 89 -1.57 -6.16 10.32
N LYS A 90 -2.63 -6.95 10.29
CA LYS A 90 -3.00 -7.89 11.34
C LYS A 90 -3.36 -9.23 10.74
N ILE A 91 -3.09 -10.26 11.51
CA ILE A 91 -3.46 -11.63 11.18
C ILE A 91 -4.46 -12.11 12.23
N SER A 92 -5.62 -12.59 11.76
CA SER A 92 -6.63 -13.20 12.60
C SER A 92 -6.93 -14.59 12.08
N ASP A 93 -6.58 -15.61 12.84
CA ASP A 93 -6.59 -17.01 12.41
C ASP A 93 -5.74 -17.22 11.15
N ALA A 94 -6.38 -17.39 9.99
CA ALA A 94 -5.72 -17.53 8.70
C ALA A 94 -5.89 -16.28 7.80
N ASP A 95 -6.66 -15.30 8.25
CA ASP A 95 -6.98 -14.12 7.46
C ASP A 95 -5.91 -13.03 7.62
N ILE A 96 -5.53 -12.44 6.49
CA ILE A 96 -4.60 -11.31 6.40
C ILE A 96 -5.41 -10.04 6.15
N VAL A 97 -5.34 -9.10 7.10
CA VAL A 97 -6.03 -7.82 6.99
C VAL A 97 -5.00 -6.71 6.95
N VAL A 98 -5.01 -5.93 5.88
CA VAL A 98 -4.12 -4.78 5.69
C VAL A 98 -4.98 -3.53 5.54
N VAL A 99 -4.59 -2.43 6.17
CA VAL A 99 -5.26 -1.13 5.99
C VAL A 99 -4.30 -0.09 5.47
N GLY A 100 -4.85 0.88 4.73
CA GLY A 100 -4.03 1.92 4.14
C GLY A 100 -4.82 2.88 3.26
N VAL A 101 -4.17 3.33 2.19
CA VAL A 101 -4.75 4.13 1.13
C VAL A 101 -4.52 3.47 -0.21
N ALA A 102 -5.49 3.63 -1.10
CA ALA A 102 -5.35 3.24 -2.49
C ALA A 102 -5.96 4.31 -3.40
N PRO A 103 -5.43 4.48 -4.63
CA PRO A 103 -6.01 5.38 -5.58
C PRO A 103 -7.41 4.89 -5.97
N ARG A 104 -8.38 5.79 -5.89
CA ARG A 104 -9.79 5.48 -6.18
C ARG A 104 -10.23 6.05 -7.51
N ASP A 105 -9.84 7.28 -7.80
CA ASP A 105 -10.27 8.01 -8.97
C ASP A 105 -9.21 9.02 -9.42
N THR A 106 -9.38 9.61 -10.57
CA THR A 106 -8.51 10.67 -11.10
C THR A 106 -9.36 11.84 -11.55
N ILE A 107 -9.16 12.99 -10.93
CA ILE A 107 -9.81 14.25 -11.34
C ILE A 107 -8.72 15.20 -11.83
N ASN A 108 -8.84 15.68 -13.06
CA ASN A 108 -7.88 16.62 -13.68
C ASN A 108 -6.42 16.11 -13.61
N ASN A 109 -6.19 14.82 -13.85
CA ASN A 109 -4.90 14.13 -13.75
C ASN A 109 -4.31 14.08 -12.32
N ILE A 110 -5.12 14.30 -11.28
CA ILE A 110 -4.72 14.15 -9.90
C ILE A 110 -5.40 12.89 -9.35
N SER A 111 -4.60 11.96 -8.84
CA SER A 111 -5.10 10.77 -8.19
C SER A 111 -5.73 11.13 -6.85
N LEU A 112 -6.96 10.66 -6.64
CA LEU A 112 -7.65 10.74 -5.36
C LEU A 112 -7.42 9.45 -4.59
N GLU A 113 -6.79 9.58 -3.44
CA GLU A 113 -6.55 8.47 -2.53
C GLU A 113 -7.70 8.33 -1.54
N SER A 114 -8.08 7.09 -1.25
CA SER A 114 -9.12 6.80 -0.27
C SER A 114 -8.66 5.73 0.71
N ALA A 115 -9.12 5.86 1.95
CA ALA A 115 -8.92 4.83 2.96
C ALA A 115 -9.50 3.49 2.49
N CYS A 116 -8.75 2.43 2.70
CA CYS A 116 -9.11 1.11 2.23
C CYS A 116 -8.64 0.02 3.18
N VAL A 117 -9.19 -1.15 2.98
CA VAL A 117 -8.76 -2.41 3.56
C VAL A 117 -8.53 -3.44 2.47
N TRP A 118 -7.47 -4.20 2.58
CA TRP A 118 -7.27 -5.44 1.82
C TRP A 118 -7.53 -6.61 2.76
N PHE A 119 -8.52 -7.42 2.41
CA PHE A 119 -8.84 -8.65 3.11
C PHE A 119 -8.41 -9.83 2.24
N ASN A 120 -7.39 -10.56 2.68
CA ASN A 120 -6.74 -11.62 1.90
C ASN A 120 -6.32 -11.18 0.49
N GLY A 121 -5.87 -9.92 0.36
CA GLY A 121 -5.49 -9.31 -0.92
C GLY A 121 -6.62 -8.63 -1.68
N GLU A 122 -7.88 -8.86 -1.32
CA GLU A 122 -9.03 -8.21 -1.97
C GLU A 122 -9.23 -6.79 -1.43
N LEU A 123 -9.16 -5.80 -2.32
CA LEU A 123 -9.31 -4.38 -2.00
C LEU A 123 -10.78 -3.99 -1.77
N LYS A 124 -11.03 -3.29 -0.65
CA LYS A 124 -12.31 -2.64 -0.34
C LYS A 124 -12.07 -1.21 0.15
N TYR A 125 -12.71 -0.24 -0.50
CA TYR A 125 -12.67 1.15 -0.03
C TYR A 125 -13.61 1.31 1.17
N LEU A 126 -13.13 2.01 2.23
CA LEU A 126 -13.91 2.21 3.47
C LEU A 126 -15.02 3.26 3.30
N LEU A 127 -14.84 4.17 2.35
CA LEU A 127 -15.84 5.15 1.97
C LEU A 127 -16.32 4.83 0.55
N ASP A 128 -17.27 3.92 0.45
CA ASP A 128 -17.96 3.63 -0.80
C ASP A 128 -19.22 4.48 -0.87
N GLN A 129 -19.05 5.77 -1.16
CA GLN A 129 -20.17 6.67 -1.40
C GLN A 129 -20.15 7.09 -2.85
N ASP A 130 -20.98 6.45 -3.65
CA ASP A 130 -21.27 6.85 -5.04
C ASP A 130 -21.86 8.28 -5.14
N ASN A 131 -22.13 8.93 -4.00
CA ASN A 131 -22.88 10.18 -3.90
C ASN A 131 -22.08 11.41 -3.42
N ILE A 132 -20.77 11.32 -3.20
CA ILE A 132 -19.99 12.48 -2.69
C ILE A 132 -19.49 13.42 -3.80
N LEU A 133 -19.58 13.02 -5.07
CA LEU A 133 -18.98 13.77 -6.17
C LEU A 133 -19.77 15.01 -6.64
N GLU A 134 -20.99 15.24 -6.14
CA GLU A 134 -21.82 16.35 -6.61
C GLU A 134 -21.53 17.70 -5.94
N ASP A 135 -20.80 17.73 -4.80
CA ASP A 135 -20.57 18.98 -4.01
C ASP A 135 -19.10 19.19 -3.58
N LEU A 136 -18.12 18.59 -4.26
CA LEU A 136 -16.72 18.71 -3.83
C LEU A 136 -16.01 19.94 -4.40
N ASP A 137 -16.20 21.08 -3.76
CA ASP A 137 -15.24 22.22 -3.81
C ASP A 137 -14.01 21.97 -2.91
N ASP A 138 -14.02 20.90 -2.07
CA ASP A 138 -12.92 20.53 -1.17
C ASP A 138 -12.41 19.11 -1.45
N TRP A 139 -11.09 18.98 -1.61
CA TRP A 139 -10.34 17.75 -1.83
C TRP A 139 -10.43 16.84 -0.60
N MET A 140 -11.22 15.79 -0.66
CA MET A 140 -11.31 14.82 0.42
C MET A 140 -10.34 13.65 0.20
N VAL A 141 -9.26 13.65 0.97
CA VAL A 141 -8.35 12.50 1.12
C VAL A 141 -8.64 11.84 2.45
N SER A 142 -8.88 10.53 2.44
CA SER A 142 -9.02 9.74 3.66
C SER A 142 -7.91 8.71 3.78
N THR A 143 -7.49 8.45 5.01
CA THR A 143 -6.39 7.52 5.29
C THR A 143 -6.76 6.61 6.45
N ALA A 144 -6.57 5.31 6.29
CA ALA A 144 -6.63 4.35 7.39
C ALA A 144 -5.20 4.01 7.84
N LYS A 145 -4.85 4.31 9.09
CA LYS A 145 -3.48 4.19 9.63
C LYS A 145 -3.31 3.12 10.69
N GLY A 146 -4.37 2.51 11.15
CA GLY A 146 -4.28 1.48 12.17
C GLY A 146 -5.46 0.53 12.15
N LEU A 147 -5.22 -0.68 12.63
CA LEU A 147 -6.17 -1.77 12.69
C LEU A 147 -6.11 -2.42 14.07
N TYR A 148 -7.28 -2.62 14.66
CA TYR A 148 -7.44 -3.38 15.89
C TYR A 148 -8.36 -4.58 15.61
N ILE A 149 -7.95 -5.77 16.04
CA ILE A 149 -8.73 -7.00 15.96
C ILE A 149 -8.74 -7.60 17.37
N ASP A 150 -9.95 -7.84 17.90
CA ASP A 150 -10.17 -8.53 19.18
C ASP A 150 -9.99 -10.04 19.05
#